data_7e72fb7536858ce4168ed4b4b34a3a48
#
_entry.id   7e72fb7536858ce4168ed4b4b34a3a48
#
_cell.length_a   1.000
_cell.length_b   1.000
_cell.length_c   1.000
_cell.angle_alpha   90.00
_cell.angle_beta   90.00
_cell.angle_gamma   90.00
#
_symmetry.space_group_name_H-M   'P 1'
#
loop_
_entity.id
_entity.type
_entity.pdbx_description
1 polymer ?
#
loop_
_entity_poly.entity_id
_entity_poly.type
_entity_poly.pdbx_seq_one_letter_code
_entity_poly.pdbx_strand_id
1 'polypeptide(L)'
;MAKYDLNLLDCTLRDGGYINNWNWGFKTAKDIINALVKAKIDVVEVGFLRNIDEYNSNITVCNYIEDLNKLLPENKGNTIFSAMAMRSNYDISKLSPYSGKGIEMIRITAHDYDIKEGLDFAKKVKDKGYKLSINPINIMGYSDEEILWILKEVNNILPYQFSIVDTFGSMKRRDLDRIVNLVDNNLDKNIRVALHLHENMAMSFCLAQILLIIT
;
A
#
# COMPACT_ATOMS: atom_id res chain seq x y z
N MET A 1 4.17 -17.93 -23.66
CA MET A 1 4.57 -17.34 -22.39
C MET A 1 3.48 -16.34 -22.02
N ALA A 2 2.73 -16.59 -20.96
CA ALA A 2 1.80 -15.61 -20.41
C ALA A 2 2.65 -14.40 -19.96
N LYS A 3 2.34 -13.23 -20.48
CA LYS A 3 2.99 -11.98 -20.10
C LYS A 3 2.38 -11.61 -18.75
N TYR A 4 3.06 -11.96 -17.65
CA TYR A 4 2.63 -11.51 -16.34
C TYR A 4 2.65 -9.98 -16.31
N ASP A 5 1.52 -9.39 -16.00
CA ASP A 5 1.40 -7.94 -15.81
C ASP A 5 1.89 -7.56 -14.40
N LEU A 6 3.21 -7.69 -14.23
CA LEU A 6 3.88 -7.38 -12.96
C LEU A 6 4.06 -5.88 -12.82
N ASN A 7 3.56 -5.31 -11.73
CA ASN A 7 3.79 -3.93 -11.37
C ASN A 7 4.74 -3.82 -10.18
N LEU A 8 5.72 -2.94 -10.28
CA LEU A 8 6.63 -2.59 -9.19
C LEU A 8 6.09 -1.38 -8.43
N LEU A 9 6.07 -1.49 -7.10
CA LEU A 9 5.75 -0.40 -6.20
C LEU A 9 6.98 0.00 -5.39
N ASP A 10 7.35 1.28 -5.45
CA ASP A 10 8.33 1.88 -4.55
C ASP A 10 7.62 2.54 -3.36
N CYS A 11 8.02 2.22 -2.15
CA CYS A 11 7.51 2.81 -0.91
C CYS A 11 8.60 3.49 -0.07
N THR A 12 9.73 3.84 -0.67
CA THR A 12 10.87 4.46 0.02
C THR A 12 10.45 5.67 0.86
N LEU A 13 9.69 6.61 0.27
CA LEU A 13 9.30 7.84 0.96
C LEU A 13 8.31 7.63 2.10
N ARG A 14 7.61 6.50 2.13
CA ARG A 14 6.68 6.15 3.20
C ARG A 14 7.31 5.17 4.18
N ASP A 15 7.70 3.98 3.72
CA ASP A 15 8.20 2.90 4.60
C ASP A 15 9.63 3.19 5.09
N GLY A 16 10.50 3.68 4.22
CA GLY A 16 11.84 4.13 4.60
C GLY A 16 11.83 5.30 5.58
N GLY A 17 10.72 6.02 5.69
CA GLY A 17 10.56 7.16 6.60
C GLY A 17 10.67 6.81 8.08
N TYR A 18 10.47 5.55 8.47
CA TYR A 18 10.70 5.11 9.86
C TYR A 18 12.16 5.30 10.32
N ILE A 19 13.12 5.40 9.40
CA ILE A 19 14.54 5.57 9.72
C ILE A 19 14.87 7.03 10.04
N ASN A 20 14.18 8.01 9.41
CA ASN A 20 14.50 9.44 9.48
C ASN A 20 13.30 10.30 9.91
N ASN A 21 12.26 9.70 10.50
CA ASN A 21 11.00 10.36 10.84
C ASN A 21 10.35 11.07 9.64
N TRP A 22 10.43 10.44 8.46
CA TRP A 22 9.93 10.97 7.18
C TRP A 22 10.54 12.32 6.77
N ASN A 23 11.62 12.76 7.40
CA ASN A 23 12.29 14.01 7.09
C ASN A 23 13.29 13.82 5.94
N TRP A 24 12.77 13.87 4.73
CA TRP A 24 13.54 13.74 3.49
C TRP A 24 14.05 15.10 2.98
N GLY A 25 13.43 16.20 3.39
CA GLY A 25 13.55 17.50 2.75
C GLY A 25 12.72 17.58 1.46
N PHE A 26 12.01 18.69 1.26
CA PHE A 26 11.08 18.87 0.14
C PHE A 26 11.72 18.60 -1.23
N LYS A 27 12.90 19.19 -1.46
CA LYS A 27 13.63 19.02 -2.72
C LYS A 27 14.04 17.57 -2.96
N THR A 28 14.60 16.91 -1.95
CA THR A 28 15.06 15.52 -2.05
C THR A 28 13.91 14.57 -2.34
N ALA A 29 12.77 14.74 -1.64
CA ALA A 29 11.57 13.94 -1.89
C ALA A 29 11.09 14.10 -3.35
N LYS A 30 11.05 15.33 -3.87
CA LYS A 30 10.73 15.58 -5.29
C LYS A 30 11.73 14.95 -6.25
N ASP A 31 13.01 15.03 -5.95
CA ASP A 31 14.07 14.46 -6.81
C ASP A 31 13.95 12.92 -6.85
N ILE A 32 13.65 12.28 -5.71
CA ILE A 32 13.39 10.83 -5.64
C ILE A 32 12.17 10.46 -6.49
N ILE A 33 11.04 11.14 -6.33
CA ILE A 33 9.83 10.88 -7.11
C ILE A 33 10.10 11.03 -8.60
N ASN A 34 10.78 12.10 -9.01
CA ASN A 34 11.14 12.32 -10.43
C ASN A 34 12.04 11.21 -10.97
N ALA A 35 13.00 10.73 -10.19
CA ALA A 35 13.87 9.61 -10.57
C ALA A 35 13.08 8.32 -10.76
N LEU A 36 12.14 8.01 -9.85
CA LEU A 36 11.27 6.83 -9.93
C LEU A 36 10.34 6.88 -11.15
N VAL A 37 9.74 8.04 -11.43
CA VAL A 37 8.93 8.25 -12.65
C VAL A 37 9.77 8.06 -13.91
N LYS A 38 10.99 8.63 -13.94
CA LYS A 38 11.93 8.46 -15.05
C LYS A 38 12.35 7.00 -15.24
N ALA A 39 12.50 6.26 -14.14
CA ALA A 39 12.77 4.82 -14.14
C ALA A 39 11.54 3.97 -14.51
N LYS A 40 10.38 4.60 -14.74
CA LYS A 40 9.10 3.95 -15.09
C LYS A 40 8.60 2.97 -14.02
N ILE A 41 8.80 3.30 -12.74
CA ILE A 41 8.19 2.55 -11.64
C ILE A 41 6.67 2.71 -11.73
N ASP A 42 5.95 1.59 -11.67
CA ASP A 42 4.50 1.55 -11.92
C ASP A 42 3.71 2.26 -10.82
N VAL A 43 4.11 2.09 -9.55
CA VAL A 43 3.47 2.73 -8.41
C VAL A 43 4.51 3.37 -7.51
N VAL A 44 4.31 4.63 -7.13
CA VAL A 44 5.18 5.35 -6.18
C VAL A 44 4.35 5.79 -4.98
N GLU A 45 4.68 5.27 -3.79
CA GLU A 45 4.06 5.67 -2.54
C GLU A 45 4.80 6.88 -1.96
N VAL A 46 4.17 8.05 -2.07
CA VAL A 46 4.82 9.34 -1.82
C VAL A 46 4.84 9.75 -0.35
N GLY A 47 4.06 9.10 0.50
CA GLY A 47 4.05 9.44 1.92
C GLY A 47 2.89 8.83 2.70
N PHE A 48 2.67 9.39 3.90
CA PHE A 48 1.73 8.88 4.86
C PHE A 48 0.71 9.96 5.29
N LEU A 49 -0.57 9.64 5.19
CA LEU A 49 -1.65 10.47 5.73
C LEU A 49 -1.84 10.13 7.20
N ARG A 50 -1.55 11.08 8.06
CA ARG A 50 -1.70 10.98 9.53
C ARG A 50 -2.19 12.30 10.10
N ASN A 51 -2.86 12.24 11.24
CA ASN A 51 -3.14 13.44 12.03
C ASN A 51 -1.83 13.95 12.62
N ILE A 52 -1.46 15.16 12.25
CA ILE A 52 -0.30 15.90 12.78
C ILE A 52 -0.74 17.28 13.23
N ASP A 53 -0.07 17.84 14.23
CA ASP A 53 -0.40 19.15 14.77
C ASP A 53 0.04 20.29 13.85
N GLU A 54 1.23 20.17 13.26
CA GLU A 54 1.82 21.20 12.40
C GLU A 54 2.37 20.60 11.10
N TYR A 55 2.03 21.23 9.97
CA TYR A 55 2.54 20.85 8.66
C TYR A 55 4.00 21.28 8.47
N ASN A 56 4.83 20.37 8.00
CA ASN A 56 6.20 20.64 7.61
C ASN A 56 6.47 20.07 6.22
N SER A 57 6.76 20.92 5.25
CA SER A 57 7.00 20.52 3.86
C SER A 57 8.22 19.61 3.66
N ASN A 58 9.13 19.52 4.63
CA ASN A 58 10.29 18.63 4.57
C ASN A 58 9.98 17.19 4.95
N ILE A 59 8.79 16.92 5.51
CA ILE A 59 8.37 15.57 5.89
C ILE A 59 7.26 15.07 4.95
N THR A 60 7.28 13.75 4.68
CA THR A 60 6.27 13.08 3.83
C THR A 60 5.11 12.51 4.64
N VAL A 61 4.80 13.12 5.78
CA VAL A 61 3.61 12.86 6.61
C VAL A 61 2.78 14.12 6.70
N CYS A 62 1.48 14.04 6.43
CA CYS A 62 0.62 15.22 6.45
C CYS A 62 -0.86 14.88 6.73
N ASN A 63 -1.63 15.91 7.08
CA ASN A 63 -3.09 15.83 7.27
C ASN A 63 -3.85 15.76 5.95
N TYR A 64 -3.39 16.48 4.93
CA TYR A 64 -4.13 16.69 3.70
C TYR A 64 -3.36 16.12 2.51
N ILE A 65 -4.06 15.41 1.64
CA ILE A 65 -3.45 14.80 0.44
C ILE A 65 -2.88 15.84 -0.52
N GLU A 66 -3.42 17.05 -0.50
CA GLU A 66 -2.97 18.19 -1.28
C GLU A 66 -1.52 18.58 -0.94
N ASP A 67 -1.08 18.36 0.28
CA ASP A 67 0.30 18.63 0.70
C ASP A 67 1.27 17.63 0.08
N LEU A 68 0.93 16.34 0.02
CA LEU A 68 1.71 15.34 -0.71
C LEU A 68 1.68 15.59 -2.23
N ASN A 69 0.57 16.07 -2.77
CA ASN A 69 0.46 16.39 -4.19
C ASN A 69 1.45 17.48 -4.65
N LYS A 70 1.93 18.36 -3.74
CA LYS A 70 2.97 19.37 -4.05
C LYS A 70 4.33 18.74 -4.44
N LEU A 71 4.56 17.48 -4.05
CA LEU A 71 5.78 16.74 -4.38
C LEU A 71 5.76 16.16 -5.80
N LEU A 72 4.59 16.03 -6.41
CA LEU A 72 4.42 15.31 -7.67
C LEU A 72 4.93 16.11 -8.87
N PRO A 73 5.50 15.43 -9.89
CA PRO A 73 5.84 16.06 -11.16
C PRO A 73 4.58 16.37 -11.99
N GLU A 74 4.69 17.33 -12.89
CA GLU A 74 3.63 17.63 -13.87
C GLU A 74 3.37 16.47 -14.83
N ASN A 75 4.45 15.82 -15.26
CA ASN A 75 4.38 14.64 -16.13
C ASN A 75 4.72 13.37 -15.34
N LYS A 76 3.71 12.55 -15.09
CA LYS A 76 3.86 11.27 -14.36
C LYS A 76 4.02 10.05 -15.29
N GLY A 77 3.88 10.22 -16.61
CA GLY A 77 3.76 9.07 -17.51
C GLY A 77 2.61 8.15 -17.08
N ASN A 78 2.90 6.86 -16.99
CA ASN A 78 1.94 5.84 -16.54
C ASN A 78 2.03 5.55 -15.02
N THR A 79 2.90 6.23 -14.28
CA THR A 79 3.08 5.98 -12.84
C THR A 79 1.82 6.32 -12.07
N ILE A 80 1.38 5.41 -11.21
CA ILE A 80 0.32 5.60 -10.23
C ILE A 80 0.95 6.17 -8.96
N PHE A 81 0.50 7.34 -8.49
CA PHE A 81 0.91 7.84 -7.18
C PHE A 81 -0.02 7.34 -6.10
N SER A 82 0.56 6.90 -4.99
CA SER A 82 -0.17 6.41 -3.83
C SER A 82 0.27 7.09 -2.54
N ALA A 83 -0.59 7.03 -1.52
CA ALA A 83 -0.26 7.36 -0.14
C ALA A 83 -0.86 6.30 0.77
N MET A 84 -0.25 6.09 1.94
CA MET A 84 -0.81 5.20 2.95
C MET A 84 -1.66 5.97 3.96
N ALA A 85 -2.68 5.31 4.49
CA ALA A 85 -3.46 5.80 5.62
C ALA A 85 -3.84 4.64 6.55
N MET A 86 -3.95 4.93 7.84
CA MET A 86 -4.39 3.99 8.87
C MET A 86 -5.51 4.63 9.68
N ARG A 87 -6.62 3.92 9.85
CA ARG A 87 -7.80 4.42 10.56
C ARG A 87 -7.48 4.93 11.96
N SER A 88 -6.61 4.23 12.70
CA SER A 88 -6.28 4.56 14.09
C SER A 88 -5.56 5.90 14.28
N ASN A 89 -4.97 6.45 13.21
CA ASN A 89 -4.18 7.70 13.29
C ASN A 89 -4.50 8.72 12.20
N TYR A 90 -5.58 8.51 11.43
CA TYR A 90 -6.01 9.43 10.38
C TYR A 90 -7.53 9.65 10.37
N ASP A 91 -7.93 10.90 10.38
CA ASP A 91 -9.33 11.29 10.25
C ASP A 91 -9.73 11.39 8.77
N ILE A 92 -10.65 10.51 8.35
CA ILE A 92 -11.15 10.44 6.97
C ILE A 92 -11.81 11.74 6.48
N SER A 93 -12.28 12.61 7.39
CA SER A 93 -12.86 13.90 7.02
C SER A 93 -11.84 14.82 6.36
N LYS A 94 -10.55 14.63 6.64
CA LYS A 94 -9.43 15.39 6.06
C LYS A 94 -9.05 14.92 4.66
N LEU A 95 -9.52 13.75 4.22
CA LEU A 95 -9.28 13.26 2.87
C LEU A 95 -10.31 13.86 1.91
N SER A 96 -9.87 14.71 1.01
CA SER A 96 -10.72 15.27 -0.06
C SER A 96 -11.17 14.17 -1.03
N PRO A 97 -12.33 14.29 -1.69
CA PRO A 97 -12.68 13.41 -2.81
C PRO A 97 -11.62 13.48 -3.91
N TYR A 98 -11.38 12.35 -4.58
CA TYR A 98 -10.42 12.29 -5.68
C TYR A 98 -10.83 13.21 -6.83
N SER A 99 -9.96 14.13 -7.19
CA SER A 99 -10.21 15.17 -8.19
C SER A 99 -9.91 14.73 -9.65
N GLY A 100 -9.47 13.47 -9.85
CA GLY A 100 -8.96 13.00 -11.14
C GLY A 100 -7.50 13.35 -11.40
N LYS A 101 -6.80 13.99 -10.45
CA LYS A 101 -5.40 14.39 -10.54
C LYS A 101 -4.64 14.10 -9.23
N GLY A 102 -3.31 14.04 -9.32
CA GLY A 102 -2.46 13.83 -8.15
C GLY A 102 -2.38 12.37 -7.72
N ILE A 103 -2.35 12.15 -6.41
CA ILE A 103 -2.40 10.81 -5.82
C ILE A 103 -3.75 10.19 -6.13
N GLU A 104 -3.73 9.02 -6.74
CA GLU A 104 -4.94 8.32 -7.22
C GLU A 104 -5.23 7.04 -6.45
N MET A 105 -4.28 6.53 -5.67
CA MET A 105 -4.46 5.32 -4.87
C MET A 105 -4.18 5.59 -3.39
N ILE A 106 -5.08 5.13 -2.53
CA ILE A 106 -4.85 5.11 -1.09
C ILE A 106 -4.67 3.67 -0.64
N ARG A 107 -3.56 3.41 0.05
CA ARG A 107 -3.24 2.12 0.65
C ARG A 107 -3.63 2.15 2.11
N ILE A 108 -4.66 1.36 2.46
CA ILE A 108 -5.15 1.25 3.83
C ILE A 108 -4.46 0.10 4.53
N THR A 109 -3.99 0.35 5.74
CA THR A 109 -3.45 -0.68 6.62
C THR A 109 -4.22 -0.71 7.93
N ALA A 110 -4.35 -1.90 8.52
CA ALA A 110 -5.01 -2.14 9.80
C ALA A 110 -4.34 -3.31 10.51
N HIS A 111 -4.35 -3.28 11.85
CA HIS A 111 -3.90 -4.37 12.69
C HIS A 111 -5.00 -5.43 12.84
N ASP A 112 -4.64 -6.60 13.35
CA ASP A 112 -5.56 -7.70 13.66
C ASP A 112 -6.69 -7.25 14.60
N TYR A 113 -6.36 -6.51 15.66
CA TYR A 113 -7.30 -6.03 16.66
C TYR A 113 -8.25 -4.91 16.15
N ASP A 114 -7.99 -4.28 15.01
CA ASP A 114 -8.83 -3.23 14.42
C ASP A 114 -9.12 -3.44 12.92
N ILE A 115 -8.95 -4.66 12.41
CA ILE A 115 -9.11 -4.99 10.98
C ILE A 115 -10.54 -4.69 10.47
N LYS A 116 -11.56 -4.93 11.29
CA LYS A 116 -12.96 -4.66 10.94
C LYS A 116 -13.19 -3.18 10.69
N GLU A 117 -12.77 -2.34 11.63
CA GLU A 117 -12.84 -0.89 11.53
C GLU A 117 -11.97 -0.36 10.39
N GLY A 118 -10.82 -1.02 10.13
CA GLY A 118 -9.95 -0.74 9.00
C GLY A 118 -10.65 -0.99 7.66
N LEU A 119 -11.40 -2.08 7.53
CA LEU A 119 -12.19 -2.37 6.33
C LEU A 119 -13.36 -1.38 6.14
N ASP A 120 -14.02 -0.96 7.22
CA ASP A 120 -15.04 0.09 7.14
C ASP A 120 -14.44 1.46 6.77
N PHE A 121 -13.24 1.75 7.24
CA PHE A 121 -12.48 2.92 6.79
C PHE A 121 -12.13 2.84 5.31
N ALA A 122 -11.71 1.67 4.83
CA ALA A 122 -11.40 1.40 3.43
C ALA A 122 -12.61 1.67 2.50
N LYS A 123 -13.82 1.27 2.90
CA LYS A 123 -15.07 1.60 2.17
C LYS A 123 -15.22 3.10 1.99
N LYS A 124 -15.02 3.89 3.07
CA LYS A 124 -15.11 5.35 3.03
C LYS A 124 -14.07 5.98 2.10
N VAL A 125 -12.86 5.41 2.02
CA VAL A 125 -11.83 5.86 1.07
C VAL A 125 -12.28 5.57 -0.37
N LYS A 126 -12.81 4.37 -0.63
CA LYS A 126 -13.34 4.01 -1.96
C LYS A 126 -14.47 4.94 -2.39
N ASP A 127 -15.39 5.28 -1.48
CA ASP A 127 -16.51 6.19 -1.73
C ASP A 127 -16.05 7.61 -2.11
N LYS A 128 -14.83 8.00 -1.74
CA LYS A 128 -14.19 9.25 -2.18
C LYS A 128 -13.57 9.16 -3.58
N GLY A 129 -13.70 8.02 -4.27
CA GLY A 129 -13.29 7.83 -5.66
C GLY A 129 -11.82 7.40 -5.88
N TYR A 130 -11.08 7.11 -4.82
CA TYR A 130 -9.69 6.62 -4.94
C TYR A 130 -9.64 5.14 -5.35
N LYS A 131 -8.61 4.78 -6.10
CA LYS A 131 -8.16 3.38 -6.14
C LYS A 131 -7.79 2.97 -4.71
N LEU A 132 -8.25 1.81 -4.30
CA LEU A 132 -8.07 1.32 -2.94
C LEU A 132 -7.14 0.12 -2.92
N SER A 133 -6.13 0.11 -2.07
CA SER A 133 -5.34 -1.07 -1.71
C SER A 133 -5.56 -1.40 -0.24
N ILE A 134 -5.84 -2.66 0.07
CA ILE A 134 -6.04 -3.16 1.44
C ILE A 134 -4.83 -3.99 1.83
N ASN A 135 -4.20 -3.63 2.96
CA ASN A 135 -2.91 -4.17 3.39
C ASN A 135 -3.00 -4.57 4.88
N PRO A 136 -3.53 -5.77 5.22
CA PRO A 136 -3.57 -6.24 6.61
C PRO A 136 -2.15 -6.36 7.17
N ILE A 137 -1.92 -5.80 8.36
CA ILE A 137 -0.64 -5.90 9.05
C ILE A 137 -0.47 -7.33 9.56
N ASN A 138 0.75 -7.89 9.43
CA ASN A 138 1.12 -9.20 9.97
C ASN A 138 0.17 -10.33 9.53
N ILE A 139 -0.02 -10.49 8.22
CA ILE A 139 -0.97 -11.48 7.69
C ILE A 139 -0.68 -12.91 8.17
N MET A 140 0.56 -13.22 8.53
CA MET A 140 0.93 -14.53 9.07
C MET A 140 0.37 -14.79 10.48
N GLY A 141 0.02 -13.75 11.22
CA GLY A 141 -0.54 -13.84 12.58
C GLY A 141 -2.01 -14.23 12.59
N TYR A 142 -2.70 -14.17 11.45
CA TYR A 142 -4.11 -14.55 11.34
C TYR A 142 -4.25 -16.07 11.13
N SER A 143 -5.29 -16.63 11.73
CA SER A 143 -5.76 -17.99 11.41
C SER A 143 -6.32 -18.07 9.97
N ASP A 144 -6.51 -19.28 9.46
CA ASP A 144 -7.10 -19.46 8.13
C ASP A 144 -8.54 -18.92 8.08
N GLU A 145 -9.31 -19.12 9.14
CA GLU A 145 -10.68 -18.62 9.29
C GLU A 145 -10.73 -17.08 9.24
N GLU A 146 -9.80 -16.42 9.93
CA GLU A 146 -9.70 -14.95 9.92
C GLU A 146 -9.31 -14.44 8.53
N ILE A 147 -8.34 -15.06 7.87
CA ILE A 147 -7.97 -14.71 6.48
C ILE A 147 -9.17 -14.88 5.55
N LEU A 148 -9.89 -15.99 5.62
CA LEU A 148 -11.07 -16.25 4.80
C LEU A 148 -12.18 -15.21 5.05
N TRP A 149 -12.40 -14.83 6.31
CA TRP A 149 -13.33 -13.76 6.64
C TRP A 149 -12.90 -12.40 6.05
N ILE A 150 -11.61 -12.04 6.18
CA ILE A 150 -11.05 -10.82 5.57
C ILE A 150 -11.26 -10.84 4.06
N LEU A 151 -10.94 -11.94 3.38
CA LEU A 151 -11.09 -12.06 1.93
C LEU A 151 -12.56 -11.91 1.50
N LYS A 152 -13.50 -12.48 2.25
CA LYS A 152 -14.93 -12.29 2.02
C LYS A 152 -15.33 -10.82 2.10
N GLU A 153 -14.89 -10.09 3.13
CA GLU A 153 -15.17 -8.65 3.26
C GLU A 153 -14.48 -7.83 2.16
N VAL A 154 -13.24 -8.20 1.80
CA VAL A 154 -12.51 -7.58 0.69
C VAL A 154 -13.24 -7.78 -0.64
N ASN A 155 -13.79 -8.96 -0.90
CA ASN A 155 -14.62 -9.22 -2.09
C ASN A 155 -15.87 -8.34 -2.12
N ASN A 156 -16.51 -8.08 -0.97
CA ASN A 156 -17.65 -7.17 -0.89
C ASN A 156 -17.26 -5.71 -1.18
N ILE A 157 -16.01 -5.33 -0.83
CA ILE A 157 -15.49 -3.98 -1.07
C ILE A 157 -15.05 -3.83 -2.54
N LEU A 158 -14.52 -4.88 -3.17
CA LEU A 158 -13.90 -4.87 -4.50
C LEU A 158 -12.85 -3.74 -4.63
N PRO A 159 -11.76 -3.77 -3.85
CA PRO A 159 -10.67 -2.80 -3.99
C PRO A 159 -9.91 -3.02 -5.30
N TYR A 160 -9.08 -2.06 -5.67
CA TYR A 160 -8.14 -2.22 -6.79
C TYR A 160 -7.10 -3.31 -6.52
N GLN A 161 -6.68 -3.46 -5.22
CA GLN A 161 -5.60 -4.37 -4.83
C GLN A 161 -5.77 -4.86 -3.39
N PHE A 162 -5.40 -6.12 -3.15
CA PHE A 162 -5.18 -6.72 -1.84
C PHE A 162 -3.70 -7.09 -1.70
N SER A 163 -3.07 -6.79 -0.56
CA SER A 163 -1.65 -7.05 -0.33
C SER A 163 -1.43 -8.11 0.73
N ILE A 164 -0.58 -9.09 0.43
CA ILE A 164 0.01 -10.02 1.39
C ILE A 164 1.21 -9.30 2.03
N VAL A 165 1.13 -9.01 3.33
CA VAL A 165 2.13 -8.18 4.03
C VAL A 165 2.91 -9.00 5.05
N ASP A 166 4.21 -9.21 4.81
CA ASP A 166 5.16 -9.74 5.79
C ASP A 166 5.74 -8.60 6.63
N THR A 167 4.98 -8.16 7.62
CA THR A 167 5.34 -6.98 8.45
C THR A 167 6.68 -7.12 9.16
N PHE A 168 7.03 -8.33 9.57
CA PHE A 168 8.23 -8.57 10.37
C PHE A 168 9.39 -9.14 9.56
N GLY A 169 9.24 -9.34 8.25
CA GLY A 169 10.26 -9.94 7.40
C GLY A 169 10.65 -11.35 7.86
N SER A 170 9.69 -12.12 8.36
CA SER A 170 9.88 -13.45 8.95
C SER A 170 9.16 -14.56 8.19
N MET A 171 8.51 -14.22 7.08
CA MET A 171 7.81 -15.17 6.23
C MET A 171 8.77 -16.21 5.64
N LYS A 172 8.37 -17.47 5.71
CA LYS A 172 9.05 -18.58 5.07
C LYS A 172 8.24 -19.10 3.88
N ARG A 173 8.84 -19.92 3.04
CA ARG A 173 8.19 -20.51 1.88
C ARG A 173 6.82 -21.14 2.22
N ARG A 174 6.76 -21.95 3.28
CA ARG A 174 5.52 -22.61 3.71
C ARG A 174 4.41 -21.61 4.07
N ASP A 175 4.80 -20.47 4.66
CA ASP A 175 3.85 -19.43 5.08
C ASP A 175 3.30 -18.71 3.85
N LEU A 176 4.17 -18.41 2.87
CA LEU A 176 3.78 -17.86 1.58
C LEU A 176 2.83 -18.80 0.83
N ASP A 177 3.19 -20.08 0.70
CA ASP A 177 2.37 -21.08 0.01
C ASP A 177 0.97 -21.21 0.65
N ARG A 178 0.89 -21.24 1.99
CA ARG A 178 -0.39 -21.25 2.73
C ARG A 178 -1.25 -20.05 2.38
N ILE A 179 -0.70 -18.84 2.52
CA ILE A 179 -1.44 -17.59 2.35
C ILE A 179 -1.83 -17.39 0.89
N VAL A 180 -0.92 -17.66 -0.05
CA VAL A 180 -1.21 -17.55 -1.48
C VAL A 180 -2.33 -18.51 -1.89
N ASN A 181 -2.33 -19.76 -1.39
CA ASN A 181 -3.41 -20.70 -1.66
C ASN A 181 -4.77 -20.21 -1.13
N LEU A 182 -4.82 -19.63 0.08
CA LEU A 182 -6.06 -19.04 0.60
C LEU A 182 -6.53 -17.87 -0.26
N VAL A 183 -5.62 -16.96 -0.62
CA VAL A 183 -5.93 -15.79 -1.44
C VAL A 183 -6.37 -16.19 -2.84
N ASP A 184 -5.62 -17.04 -3.53
CA ASP A 184 -5.92 -17.42 -4.91
C ASP A 184 -7.27 -18.15 -5.05
N ASN A 185 -7.63 -18.97 -4.06
CA ASN A 185 -8.89 -19.72 -4.12
C ASN A 185 -10.12 -18.92 -3.65
N ASN A 186 -9.94 -17.80 -2.92
CA ASN A 186 -11.05 -17.10 -2.27
C ASN A 186 -11.17 -15.62 -2.62
N LEU A 187 -10.16 -14.98 -3.21
CA LEU A 187 -10.22 -13.59 -3.63
C LEU A 187 -10.87 -13.49 -5.03
N ASP A 188 -11.71 -12.47 -5.21
CA ASP A 188 -12.28 -12.15 -6.52
C ASP A 188 -11.17 -11.86 -7.55
N LYS A 189 -11.25 -12.45 -8.72
CA LYS A 189 -10.22 -12.38 -9.78
C LYS A 189 -10.06 -10.98 -10.40
N ASN A 190 -10.97 -10.06 -10.14
CA ASN A 190 -10.85 -8.65 -10.52
C ASN A 190 -9.99 -7.84 -9.52
N ILE A 191 -9.65 -8.40 -8.37
CA ILE A 191 -8.79 -7.76 -7.37
C ILE A 191 -7.34 -8.19 -7.62
N ARG A 192 -6.45 -7.22 -7.83
CA ARG A 192 -5.01 -7.49 -7.98
C ARG A 192 -4.42 -7.97 -6.66
N VAL A 193 -3.54 -8.96 -6.72
CA VAL A 193 -2.76 -9.40 -5.55
C VAL A 193 -1.40 -8.70 -5.57
N ALA A 194 -0.99 -8.17 -4.44
CA ALA A 194 0.35 -7.63 -4.24
C ALA A 194 1.08 -8.35 -3.12
N LEU A 195 2.39 -8.34 -3.20
CA LEU A 195 3.28 -8.88 -2.18
C LEU A 195 4.14 -7.74 -1.60
N HIS A 196 4.09 -7.57 -0.27
CA HIS A 196 4.89 -6.59 0.45
C HIS A 196 5.71 -7.32 1.51
N LEU A 197 7.00 -7.47 1.26
CA LEU A 197 7.91 -8.23 2.10
C LEU A 197 8.99 -7.34 2.70
N HIS A 198 9.36 -7.63 3.96
CA HIS A 198 10.54 -7.04 4.60
C HIS A 198 11.71 -8.03 4.60
N GLU A 199 12.95 -7.54 4.63
CA GLU A 199 14.17 -8.31 4.37
C GLU A 199 14.90 -8.75 5.66
N ASN A 200 14.21 -8.83 6.80
CA ASN A 200 14.86 -9.13 8.09
C ASN A 200 15.53 -10.51 8.13
N MET A 201 15.02 -11.48 7.37
CA MET A 201 15.60 -12.82 7.26
C MET A 201 16.30 -13.06 5.92
N ALA A 202 16.56 -12.02 5.12
CA ALA A 202 17.17 -12.13 3.81
C ALA A 202 16.41 -13.08 2.85
N MET A 203 15.08 -13.13 2.96
CA MET A 203 14.22 -14.05 2.19
C MET A 203 13.29 -13.35 1.21
N SER A 204 13.11 -12.03 1.31
CA SER A 204 12.07 -11.30 0.58
C SER A 204 12.22 -11.46 -0.94
N PHE A 205 13.42 -11.30 -1.46
CA PHE A 205 13.69 -11.45 -2.89
C PHE A 205 13.40 -12.86 -3.40
N CYS A 206 13.85 -13.89 -2.66
CA CYS A 206 13.59 -15.29 -3.02
C CYS A 206 12.08 -15.61 -2.99
N LEU A 207 11.35 -15.13 -1.98
CA LEU A 207 9.92 -15.35 -1.86
C LEU A 207 9.14 -14.65 -2.98
N ALA A 208 9.54 -13.44 -3.34
CA ALA A 208 8.94 -12.72 -4.47
C ALA A 208 9.15 -13.47 -5.80
N GLN A 209 10.34 -14.00 -6.05
CA GLN A 209 10.64 -14.82 -7.24
C GLN A 209 9.80 -16.10 -7.29
N ILE A 210 9.59 -16.75 -6.15
CA ILE A 210 8.76 -17.96 -6.07
C ILE A 210 7.34 -17.66 -6.52
N LEU A 211 6.73 -16.57 -6.03
CA LEU A 211 5.38 -16.19 -6.42
C LEU A 211 5.27 -15.99 -7.95
N LEU A 212 6.26 -15.36 -8.58
CA LEU A 212 6.30 -15.14 -10.02
C LEU A 212 6.43 -16.43 -10.85
N ILE A 213 6.84 -17.54 -10.24
CA ILE A 213 6.99 -18.85 -10.92
C ILE A 213 5.72 -19.70 -10.77
N ILE A 214 4.99 -19.52 -9.66
CA ILE A 214 3.80 -20.34 -9.33
C ILE A 214 2.54 -19.80 -10.02
N THR A 215 2.47 -18.49 -10.26
CA THR A 215 1.34 -17.83 -10.93
C THR A 215 1.53 -17.77 -12.44
#